data_deba72e6231634b2abd5b092fc9aeee9
#
_entry.id   deba72e6231634b2abd5b092fc9aeee9
#
_cell.length_a   1.000
_cell.length_b   1.000
_cell.length_c   1.000
_cell.angle_alpha   90.00
_cell.angle_beta   90.00
_cell.angle_gamma   90.00
#
_symmetry.space_group_name_H-M   'P 1'
#
loop_
_entity.id
_entity.type
_entity.pdbx_description
1 polymer ?
#
loop_
_entity_poly.entity_id
_entity_poly.type
_entity_poly.pdbx_seq_one_letter_code
_entity_poly.pdbx_strand_id
1 'polypeptide(L)'
;MRSLEEIDHDLEIAYADMANFIHSRFPISPVLEDDIDELRDERAAVVKAMQDAGLMRYEVCILPKPENTSSYCAAFYKITATSSDQAIEHGKETFIRGFANCGVTAEDFDAGYDIGVTKGEKIE
;
A
#
# COMPACT_ATOMS: atom_id res chain seq x y z
N MET A 1 5.03 -8.78 -14.91
CA MET A 1 5.58 -8.84 -13.53
C MET A 1 4.44 -8.63 -12.55
N ARG A 2 4.32 -9.47 -11.56
CA ARG A 2 3.26 -9.32 -10.54
C ARG A 2 3.56 -8.11 -9.65
N SER A 3 2.53 -7.50 -9.09
CA SER A 3 2.71 -6.40 -8.15
C SER A 3 3.30 -6.88 -6.82
N LEU A 4 3.92 -5.97 -6.08
CA LEU A 4 4.48 -6.28 -4.76
C LEU A 4 3.39 -6.78 -3.80
N GLU A 5 2.20 -6.20 -3.86
CA GLU A 5 1.05 -6.59 -3.05
C GLU A 5 0.60 -8.02 -3.34
N GLU A 6 0.56 -8.42 -4.61
CA GLU A 6 0.24 -9.79 -5.01
C GLU A 6 1.27 -10.79 -4.49
N ILE A 7 2.56 -10.45 -4.59
CA ILE A 7 3.65 -11.30 -4.10
C ILE A 7 3.58 -11.43 -2.58
N ASP A 8 3.38 -10.32 -1.87
CA ASP A 8 3.26 -10.32 -0.41
C ASP A 8 2.05 -11.14 0.06
N HIS A 9 0.94 -11.05 -0.66
CA HIS A 9 -0.25 -11.86 -0.39
C HIS A 9 0.03 -13.37 -0.57
N ASP A 10 0.70 -13.74 -1.65
CA ASP A 10 1.08 -15.14 -1.90
C ASP A 10 2.07 -15.65 -0.85
N LEU A 11 3.00 -14.80 -0.39
CA LEU A 11 3.91 -15.13 0.71
C LEU A 11 3.16 -15.35 2.03
N GLU A 12 2.17 -14.53 2.35
CA GLU A 12 1.33 -14.72 3.54
C GLU A 12 0.63 -16.07 3.52
N ILE A 13 0.06 -16.46 2.38
CA ILE A 13 -0.60 -17.76 2.21
C ILE A 13 0.42 -18.89 2.39
N ALA A 14 1.60 -18.79 1.77
CA ALA A 14 2.64 -19.81 1.85
C ALA A 14 3.16 -19.97 3.29
N TYR A 15 3.36 -18.89 4.02
CA TYR A 15 3.77 -18.94 5.42
C TYR A 15 2.67 -19.50 6.32
N ALA A 16 1.40 -19.22 6.04
CA ALA A 16 0.29 -19.81 6.77
C ALA A 16 0.23 -21.33 6.55
N ASP A 17 0.44 -21.80 5.35
CA ASP A 17 0.51 -23.21 5.02
C ASP A 17 1.70 -23.89 5.74
N MET A 18 2.86 -23.24 5.74
CA MET A 18 4.03 -23.74 6.48
C MET A 18 3.74 -23.86 7.97
N ALA A 19 3.10 -22.87 8.58
CA ALA A 19 2.71 -22.90 9.99
C ALA A 19 1.74 -24.06 10.29
N ASN A 20 0.81 -24.34 9.38
CA ASN A 20 -0.10 -25.48 9.50
C ASN A 20 0.64 -26.83 9.48
N PHE A 21 1.63 -27.00 8.61
CA PHE A 21 2.48 -28.19 8.60
C PHE A 21 3.22 -28.37 9.92
N ILE A 22 3.85 -27.33 10.42
CA ILE A 22 4.58 -27.33 11.70
C ILE A 22 3.62 -27.68 12.84
N HIS A 23 2.45 -27.07 12.89
CA HIS A 23 1.45 -27.28 13.94
C HIS A 23 0.87 -28.71 13.92
N SER A 24 0.69 -29.28 12.74
CA SER A 24 0.19 -30.63 12.53
C SER A 24 1.26 -31.71 12.67
N ARG A 25 2.50 -31.34 12.90
CA ARG A 25 3.67 -32.23 13.01
C ARG A 25 3.95 -33.04 11.73
N PHE A 26 3.47 -32.59 10.59
CA PHE A 26 3.86 -33.14 9.31
C PHE A 26 5.17 -32.50 8.84
N PRO A 27 6.01 -33.24 8.09
CA PRO A 27 7.20 -32.63 7.48
C PRO A 27 6.78 -31.56 6.47
N ILE A 28 7.51 -30.45 6.45
CA ILE A 28 7.27 -29.38 5.49
C ILE A 28 7.56 -29.93 4.08
N SER A 29 6.62 -29.70 3.15
CA SER A 29 6.78 -30.10 1.76
C SER A 29 7.97 -29.36 1.12
N PRO A 30 8.90 -30.07 0.45
CA PRO A 30 9.96 -29.42 -0.33
C PRO A 30 9.43 -28.48 -1.41
N VAL A 31 8.26 -28.78 -1.98
CA VAL A 31 7.60 -27.91 -2.96
C VAL A 31 7.19 -26.58 -2.34
N LEU A 32 6.68 -26.61 -1.12
CA LEU A 32 6.31 -25.39 -0.40
C LEU A 32 7.53 -24.54 -0.07
N GLU A 33 8.64 -25.14 0.34
CA GLU A 33 9.90 -24.42 0.60
C GLU A 33 10.42 -23.77 -0.70
N ASP A 34 10.41 -24.49 -1.82
CA ASP A 34 10.82 -23.97 -3.12
C ASP A 34 9.92 -22.81 -3.57
N ASP A 35 8.61 -22.91 -3.36
CA ASP A 35 7.66 -21.87 -3.70
C ASP A 35 7.92 -20.60 -2.89
N ILE A 36 8.24 -20.71 -1.61
CA ILE A 36 8.58 -19.58 -0.75
C ILE A 36 9.88 -18.93 -1.23
N ASP A 37 10.89 -19.71 -1.56
CA ASP A 37 12.16 -19.19 -2.07
C ASP A 37 11.98 -18.46 -3.39
N GLU A 38 11.18 -19.00 -4.32
CA GLU A 38 10.83 -18.32 -5.58
C GLU A 38 10.10 -17.01 -5.35
N LEU A 39 9.13 -16.98 -4.44
CA LEU A 39 8.39 -15.76 -4.10
C LEU A 39 9.29 -14.70 -3.48
N ARG A 40 10.23 -15.09 -2.62
CA ARG A 40 11.22 -14.18 -2.04
C ARG A 40 12.13 -13.58 -3.08
N ASP A 41 12.61 -14.40 -4.03
CA ASP A 41 13.46 -13.95 -5.13
C ASP A 41 12.70 -13.00 -6.06
N GLU A 42 11.46 -13.32 -6.39
CA GLU A 42 10.57 -12.47 -7.18
C GLU A 42 10.32 -11.14 -6.48
N ARG A 43 10.05 -11.17 -5.16
CA ARG A 43 9.88 -9.96 -4.35
C ARG A 43 11.12 -9.08 -4.39
N ALA A 44 12.28 -9.66 -4.19
CA ALA A 44 13.56 -8.91 -4.20
C ALA A 44 13.79 -8.24 -5.56
N ALA A 45 13.47 -8.92 -6.66
CA ALA A 45 13.60 -8.36 -8.00
C ALA A 45 12.63 -7.19 -8.23
N VAL A 46 11.38 -7.31 -7.76
CA VAL A 46 10.38 -6.23 -7.86
C VAL A 46 10.79 -5.03 -7.02
N VAL A 47 11.21 -5.24 -5.78
CA VAL A 47 11.68 -4.16 -4.89
C VAL A 47 12.87 -3.43 -5.51
N LYS A 48 13.84 -4.17 -6.06
CA LYS A 48 15.00 -3.58 -6.74
C LYS A 48 14.58 -2.72 -7.93
N ALA A 49 13.67 -3.23 -8.77
CA ALA A 49 13.16 -2.49 -9.92
C ALA A 49 12.46 -1.21 -9.49
N MET A 50 11.68 -1.23 -8.41
CA MET A 50 11.01 -0.05 -7.86
C MET A 50 12.01 0.97 -7.32
N GLN A 51 13.04 0.52 -6.60
CA GLN A 51 14.10 1.38 -6.09
C GLN A 51 14.89 2.02 -7.23
N ASP A 52 15.25 1.25 -8.26
CA ASP A 52 15.98 1.74 -9.44
C ASP A 52 15.15 2.77 -10.22
N ALA A 53 13.83 2.65 -10.20
CA ALA A 53 12.90 3.63 -10.80
C ALA A 53 12.70 4.88 -9.93
N GLY A 54 13.33 4.95 -8.75
CA GLY A 54 13.20 6.08 -7.83
C GLY A 54 11.89 6.09 -7.05
N LEU A 55 11.18 4.98 -7.01
CA LEU A 55 9.93 4.87 -6.26
C LEU A 55 10.20 4.81 -4.76
N MET A 56 9.37 5.52 -4.00
CA MET A 56 9.37 5.49 -2.55
C MET A 56 7.94 5.28 -2.06
N ARG A 57 7.80 4.83 -0.83
CA ARG A 57 6.51 4.70 -0.18
C ARG A 57 6.28 5.93 0.71
N TYR A 58 5.24 6.69 0.38
CA TYR A 58 4.87 7.88 1.13
C TYR A 58 3.63 7.63 1.96
N GLU A 59 3.63 8.18 3.17
CA GLU A 59 2.45 8.22 4.02
C GLU A 59 1.74 9.55 3.81
N VAL A 60 0.56 9.49 3.20
CA VAL A 60 -0.27 10.65 2.88
C VAL A 60 -1.39 10.76 3.90
N CYS A 61 -1.52 11.93 4.50
CA CYS A 61 -2.53 12.23 5.50
C CYS A 61 -3.52 13.24 4.94
N ILE A 62 -4.81 12.96 5.05
CA ILE A 62 -5.90 13.86 4.66
C ILE A 62 -6.71 14.16 5.91
N LEU A 63 -6.80 15.44 6.24
CA LEU A 63 -7.50 15.91 7.42
C LEU A 63 -8.59 16.92 7.00
N PRO A 64 -9.78 16.90 7.63
CA PRO A 64 -10.79 17.92 7.39
C PRO A 64 -10.29 19.25 7.93
N LYS A 65 -10.57 20.34 7.21
CA LYS A 65 -10.30 21.69 7.69
C LYS A 65 -11.19 22.02 8.89
N PRO A 66 -10.77 22.93 9.79
CA PRO A 66 -11.58 23.30 10.97
C PRO A 66 -12.98 23.79 10.63
N GLU A 67 -13.15 24.43 9.49
CA GLU A 67 -14.46 24.94 9.01
C GLU A 67 -15.35 23.84 8.45
N ASN A 68 -14.80 22.66 8.19
CA ASN A 68 -15.56 21.54 7.61
C ASN A 68 -16.32 20.82 8.73
N THR A 69 -17.61 21.07 8.81
CA THR A 69 -18.49 20.44 9.80
C THR A 69 -19.05 19.11 9.33
N SER A 70 -18.73 18.69 8.11
CA SER A 70 -19.08 17.36 7.62
C SER A 70 -18.35 16.31 8.45
N SER A 71 -19.01 15.22 8.75
CA SER A 71 -18.51 14.17 9.64
C SER A 71 -17.51 13.20 8.98
N TYR A 72 -16.81 13.61 7.95
CA TYR A 72 -15.82 12.78 7.29
C TYR A 72 -14.55 12.68 8.13
N CYS A 73 -14.12 11.45 8.34
CA CYS A 73 -12.93 11.16 9.13
C CYS A 73 -11.64 11.47 8.39
N ALA A 74 -10.57 11.68 9.15
CA ALA A 74 -9.22 11.70 8.61
C ALA A 74 -8.92 10.40 7.87
N ALA A 75 -8.19 10.49 6.77
CA ALA A 75 -7.75 9.33 6.01
C ALA A 75 -6.22 9.29 5.92
N PHE A 76 -5.67 8.08 5.97
CA PHE A 76 -4.24 7.84 5.85
C PHE A 76 -4.01 6.79 4.77
N TYR A 77 -3.14 7.11 3.82
CA TYR A 77 -2.80 6.22 2.73
C TYR A 77 -1.30 6.02 2.64
N LYS A 78 -0.89 4.80 2.30
CA LYS A 78 0.48 4.52 1.90
C LYS A 78 0.52 4.43 0.38
N ILE A 79 1.24 5.36 -0.25
CA ILE A 79 1.26 5.53 -1.68
C ILE A 79 2.69 5.41 -2.19
N THR A 80 2.88 4.56 -3.21
CA THR A 80 4.15 4.42 -3.91
C THR A 80 4.19 5.41 -5.05
N ALA A 81 5.20 6.29 -5.04
CA ALA A 81 5.34 7.34 -6.03
C ALA A 81 6.82 7.75 -6.18
N THR A 82 7.13 8.52 -7.21
CA THR A 82 8.49 9.02 -7.48
C THR A 82 8.78 10.34 -6.76
N SER A 83 7.75 11.03 -6.30
CA SER A 83 7.88 12.30 -5.55
C SER A 83 6.73 12.45 -4.56
N SER A 84 6.93 13.35 -3.58
CA SER A 84 5.88 13.68 -2.62
C SER A 84 4.67 14.34 -3.30
N ASP A 85 4.91 15.17 -4.31
CA ASP A 85 3.82 15.82 -5.08
C ASP A 85 2.96 14.78 -5.80
N GLN A 86 3.58 13.79 -6.42
CA GLN A 86 2.87 12.69 -7.07
C GLN A 86 2.07 11.87 -6.05
N ALA A 87 2.63 11.62 -4.87
CA ALA A 87 1.94 10.92 -3.79
C ALA A 87 0.71 11.70 -3.31
N ILE A 88 0.80 13.01 -3.20
CA ILE A 88 -0.33 13.88 -2.83
C ILE A 88 -1.45 13.80 -3.85
N GLU A 89 -1.12 13.88 -5.15
CA GLU A 89 -2.12 13.75 -6.21
C GLU A 89 -2.83 12.41 -6.18
N HIS A 90 -2.09 11.32 -6.03
CA HIS A 90 -2.65 9.97 -5.93
C HIS A 90 -3.53 9.81 -4.68
N GLY A 91 -3.11 10.37 -3.55
CA GLY A 91 -3.89 10.36 -2.32
C GLY A 91 -5.21 11.11 -2.47
N LYS A 92 -5.18 12.27 -3.09
CA LYS A 92 -6.38 13.07 -3.40
C LYS A 92 -7.35 12.28 -4.29
N GLU A 93 -6.85 11.70 -5.37
CA GLU A 93 -7.67 10.88 -6.28
C GLU A 93 -8.30 9.68 -5.57
N THR A 94 -7.53 9.00 -4.75
CA THR A 94 -7.98 7.84 -3.98
C THR A 94 -9.10 8.22 -3.01
N PHE A 95 -8.94 9.33 -2.31
CA PHE A 95 -9.93 9.85 -1.37
C PHE A 95 -11.24 10.22 -2.10
N ILE A 96 -11.14 11.00 -3.17
CA ILE A 96 -12.31 11.44 -3.96
C ILE A 96 -13.04 10.22 -4.51
N ARG A 97 -12.33 9.24 -5.03
CA ARG A 97 -12.92 8.01 -5.55
C ARG A 97 -13.63 7.21 -4.46
N GLY A 98 -13.03 7.11 -3.28
CA GLY A 98 -13.60 6.39 -2.15
C GLY A 98 -14.87 7.03 -1.60
N PHE A 99 -14.98 8.34 -1.67
CA PHE A 99 -16.13 9.10 -1.16
C PHE A 99 -17.03 9.68 -2.25
N ALA A 100 -16.86 9.24 -3.50
CA ALA A 100 -17.70 9.70 -4.62
C ALA A 100 -19.19 9.43 -4.38
N ASN A 101 -19.54 8.31 -3.77
CA ASN A 101 -20.92 7.95 -3.41
C ASN A 101 -21.50 8.87 -2.33
N CYS A 102 -20.68 9.59 -1.59
CA CYS A 102 -21.09 10.58 -0.60
C CYS A 102 -21.18 11.99 -1.18
N GLY A 103 -20.98 12.15 -2.50
CA GLY A 103 -21.08 13.42 -3.18
C GLY A 103 -19.83 14.30 -3.08
N VAL A 104 -18.68 13.75 -2.65
CA VAL A 104 -17.43 14.50 -2.58
C VAL A 104 -16.87 14.66 -3.99
N THR A 105 -16.68 15.92 -4.42
CA THR A 105 -16.02 16.28 -5.68
C THR A 105 -14.64 16.83 -5.41
N ALA A 106 -13.84 17.05 -6.49
CA ALA A 106 -12.53 17.68 -6.36
C ALA A 106 -12.62 19.10 -5.76
N GLU A 107 -13.67 19.84 -6.10
CA GLU A 107 -13.92 21.17 -5.53
C GLU A 107 -14.23 21.09 -4.03
N ASP A 108 -15.07 20.14 -3.62
CA ASP A 108 -15.40 19.90 -2.21
C ASP A 108 -14.16 19.50 -1.42
N PHE A 109 -13.28 18.69 -2.02
CA PHE A 109 -12.03 18.30 -1.41
C PHE A 109 -11.13 19.52 -1.14
N ASP A 110 -10.91 20.33 -2.16
CA ASP A 110 -10.04 21.52 -2.06
C ASP A 110 -10.56 22.53 -1.03
N ALA A 111 -11.88 22.66 -0.93
CA ALA A 111 -12.54 23.58 -0.01
C ALA A 111 -12.58 23.07 1.43
N GLY A 112 -12.62 21.75 1.65
CA GLY A 112 -12.92 21.16 2.94
C GLY A 112 -11.83 20.33 3.59
N TYR A 113 -10.73 20.03 2.89
CA TYR A 113 -9.69 19.12 3.37
C TYR A 113 -8.29 19.65 3.13
N ASP A 114 -7.38 19.30 4.04
CA ASP A 114 -5.95 19.48 3.88
C ASP A 114 -5.30 18.14 3.60
N ILE A 115 -4.32 18.12 2.70
CA ILE A 115 -3.56 16.93 2.36
C ILE A 115 -2.07 17.21 2.48
N GLY A 116 -1.33 16.26 3.03
CA GLY A 116 0.12 16.37 3.15
C GLY A 116 0.80 15.02 3.26
N VAL A 117 2.09 15.01 3.03
CA VAL A 117 2.94 13.84 3.25
C VAL A 117 3.58 13.97 4.63
N THR A 118 3.37 12.97 5.47
CA THR A 118 3.95 12.93 6.82
C THR A 118 5.28 12.20 6.84
N LYS A 119 5.50 11.26 5.91
CA LYS A 119 6.69 10.42 5.90
C LYS A 119 6.93 9.86 4.51
N GLY A 120 8.22 9.77 4.13
CA GLY A 120 8.66 9.05 2.94
C GLY A 120 9.68 7.99 3.32
N GLU A 121 9.51 6.77 2.83
CA GLU A 121 10.39 5.63 3.13
C GLU A 121 10.84 4.94 1.85
N LYS A 122 12.04 4.37 1.90
CA LYS A 122 12.50 3.47 0.84
C LYS A 122 11.66 2.21 0.87
N ILE A 123 11.40 1.67 -0.31
CA ILE A 123 10.75 0.35 -0.44
C ILE A 123 11.79 -0.72 -0.12
N GLU A 124 11.46 -1.56 0.82
CA GLU A 124 12.32 -2.69 1.26
C GLU A 124 11.61 -4.03 1.06
#